data_a28f2c8f812c133b5d331278e469103c
#
_entry.id   a28f2c8f812c133b5d331278e469103c
#
_cell.length_a   1.000
_cell.length_b   1.000
_cell.length_c   1.000
_cell.angle_alpha   90.00
_cell.angle_beta   90.00
_cell.angle_gamma   90.00
#
_symmetry.space_group_name_H-M   'P 1'
#
loop_
_entity.id
_entity.type
_entity.pdbx_description
1 polymer ?
#
loop_
_entity_poly.entity_id
_entity_poly.type
_entity_poly.pdbx_seq_one_letter_code
_entity_poly.pdbx_strand_id
1 'polypeptide(L)'
;PEDCYRTTIFKQIKPRSGQGLYEDKARTKPSIKFQLAIDNLKEELESKFQGNVILALGEEPLFALTGNKGISNWRGSILQTDFGKVIPTFHPSIILRQYGFLPRIAFDLGRLAKESEFQEANLPNPDLIVKPTLSQIRSLSQEILSSAEFLSFDIETIQHHIDCIGFSWREDIALCIPLCYTSGEDYWLVQGEEEEVWEWIAKLMESPQIKKIAQNATYDITYLKRYGVGVENLWLDTMNAHHAIYPEFPKGLDFLVSIYTRFPYHKDKIGISRWEYNALDAVTTYVAAMEIEKELKTFGTHSFYHDFINKLIVPYMEVQNEGVKCDLKVKREAIQRIEAEEERLAKEIEKIVGYPLNPN
;
A
#
# COMPACT_ATOMS: atom_id res chain seq x y z
N PRO A 1 -25.77 14.40 12.28
CA PRO A 1 -25.88 13.22 13.16
C PRO A 1 -27.31 12.75 13.37
N GLU A 2 -28.34 13.63 13.17
CA GLU A 2 -29.75 13.27 13.32
C GLU A 2 -30.26 12.40 12.18
N ASP A 3 -29.63 12.46 11.01
CA ASP A 3 -29.97 11.68 9.81
C ASP A 3 -29.18 10.36 9.68
N CYS A 4 -28.43 9.96 10.71
CA CYS A 4 -27.64 8.74 10.68
C CYS A 4 -28.32 7.61 11.45
N TYR A 5 -28.57 6.47 10.78
CA TYR A 5 -28.93 5.24 11.44
C TYR A 5 -27.75 4.68 12.24
N ARG A 6 -27.94 4.40 13.52
CA ARG A 6 -26.90 3.88 14.41
C ARG A 6 -27.28 2.52 14.93
N THR A 7 -26.37 1.57 14.80
CA THR A 7 -26.57 0.23 15.33
C THR A 7 -25.26 -0.35 15.89
N THR A 8 -25.34 -1.49 16.53
CA THR A 8 -24.21 -2.24 17.07
C THR A 8 -24.39 -3.73 16.74
N ILE A 9 -23.30 -4.47 16.61
CA ILE A 9 -23.33 -5.91 16.39
C ILE A 9 -23.98 -6.61 17.58
N PHE A 10 -23.57 -6.24 18.80
CA PHE A 10 -24.14 -6.78 20.03
C PHE A 10 -25.19 -5.82 20.58
N LYS A 11 -26.44 -6.27 20.65
CA LYS A 11 -27.54 -5.49 21.27
C LYS A 11 -27.49 -5.52 22.80
N GLN A 12 -26.73 -6.45 23.36
CA GLN A 12 -26.42 -6.56 24.79
C GLN A 12 -24.93 -6.27 25.03
N ILE A 13 -24.53 -6.23 26.29
CA ILE A 13 -23.15 -5.92 26.68
C ILE A 13 -22.18 -6.88 25.97
N LYS A 14 -21.24 -6.30 25.20
CA LYS A 14 -20.16 -7.03 24.54
C LYS A 14 -19.32 -7.78 25.58
N PRO A 15 -18.90 -9.03 25.32
CA PRO A 15 -17.93 -9.72 26.15
C PRO A 15 -16.67 -8.86 26.35
N ARG A 16 -16.15 -8.79 27.57
CA ARG A 16 -14.93 -8.00 27.84
C ARG A 16 -13.77 -8.53 26.99
N SER A 17 -13.00 -7.63 26.38
CA SER A 17 -11.72 -7.86 25.69
C SER A 17 -11.71 -8.80 24.47
N GLY A 18 -12.81 -8.95 23.72
CA GLY A 18 -12.81 -9.78 22.49
C GLY A 18 -12.62 -11.29 22.72
N GLN A 19 -12.48 -11.75 23.98
CA GLN A 19 -12.44 -13.16 24.34
C GLN A 19 -13.80 -13.82 24.06
N GLY A 20 -13.78 -14.98 23.35
CA GLY A 20 -14.97 -15.73 23.02
C GLY A 20 -15.73 -15.23 21.78
N LEU A 21 -15.21 -14.24 21.03
CA LEU A 21 -15.79 -13.87 19.73
C LEU A 21 -15.39 -14.81 18.61
N TYR A 22 -14.24 -15.43 18.74
CA TYR A 22 -13.72 -16.39 17.77
C TYR A 22 -13.40 -17.71 18.43
N GLU A 23 -13.56 -18.81 17.69
CA GLU A 23 -13.25 -20.18 18.15
C GLU A 23 -11.74 -20.44 18.09
N ASP A 24 -11.03 -19.75 17.20
CA ASP A 24 -9.61 -19.94 16.93
C ASP A 24 -8.77 -18.71 17.27
N LYS A 25 -7.48 -18.93 17.56
CA LYS A 25 -6.51 -17.85 17.85
C LYS A 25 -6.25 -16.96 16.62
N ALA A 26 -6.36 -17.52 15.42
CA ALA A 26 -6.21 -16.80 14.16
C ALA A 26 -7.42 -15.91 13.84
N ARG A 27 -8.48 -15.99 14.66
CA ARG A 27 -9.74 -15.24 14.49
C ARG A 27 -10.40 -15.50 13.12
N THR A 28 -10.28 -16.72 12.59
CA THR A 28 -10.86 -17.09 11.28
C THR A 28 -12.28 -17.59 11.40
N LYS A 29 -12.61 -18.22 12.54
CA LYS A 29 -13.96 -18.76 12.79
C LYS A 29 -14.65 -17.96 13.88
N PRO A 30 -15.76 -17.25 13.57
CA PRO A 30 -16.58 -16.62 14.60
C PRO A 30 -17.20 -17.68 15.51
N SER A 31 -17.28 -17.40 16.79
CA SER A 31 -18.03 -18.24 17.72
C SER A 31 -19.52 -18.22 17.35
N ILE A 32 -20.26 -19.26 17.74
CA ILE A 32 -21.73 -19.36 17.50
C ILE A 32 -22.44 -18.07 17.96
N LYS A 33 -22.05 -17.54 19.12
CA LYS A 33 -22.61 -16.30 19.66
C LYS A 33 -22.31 -15.09 18.79
N PHE A 34 -21.10 -15.01 18.24
CA PHE A 34 -20.70 -13.90 17.36
C PHE A 34 -21.39 -14.04 16.00
N GLN A 35 -21.47 -15.25 15.45
CA GLN A 35 -22.19 -15.51 14.20
C GLN A 35 -23.66 -15.09 14.30
N LEU A 36 -24.35 -15.49 15.37
CA LEU A 36 -25.74 -15.09 15.60
C LEU A 36 -25.90 -13.56 15.69
N ALA A 37 -24.94 -12.87 16.32
CA ALA A 37 -24.97 -11.41 16.39
C ALA A 37 -24.75 -10.76 15.01
N ILE A 38 -23.92 -11.35 14.15
CA ILE A 38 -23.72 -10.93 12.76
C ILE A 38 -25.01 -11.13 11.96
N ASP A 39 -25.66 -12.29 12.08
CA ASP A 39 -26.88 -12.60 11.34
C ASP A 39 -28.01 -11.62 11.72
N ASN A 40 -28.20 -11.38 13.01
CA ASN A 40 -29.16 -10.38 13.51
C ASN A 40 -28.85 -8.94 13.00
N LEU A 41 -27.58 -8.56 12.91
CA LEU A 41 -27.18 -7.28 12.34
C LEU A 41 -27.54 -7.19 10.85
N LYS A 42 -27.33 -8.27 10.10
CA LYS A 42 -27.65 -8.34 8.66
C LYS A 42 -29.15 -8.20 8.43
N GLU A 43 -29.97 -8.96 9.15
CA GLU A 43 -31.45 -8.84 9.11
C GLU A 43 -31.93 -7.40 9.46
N GLU A 44 -31.29 -6.79 10.45
CA GLU A 44 -31.61 -5.40 10.82
C GLU A 44 -31.27 -4.42 9.71
N LEU A 45 -30.11 -4.56 9.06
CA LEU A 45 -29.69 -3.70 7.95
C LEU A 45 -30.61 -3.89 6.74
N GLU A 46 -30.96 -5.10 6.38
CA GLU A 46 -31.89 -5.40 5.28
C GLU A 46 -33.28 -4.74 5.50
N SER A 47 -33.74 -4.72 6.74
CA SER A 47 -35.08 -4.20 7.06
C SER A 47 -35.13 -2.70 7.31
N LYS A 48 -34.03 -2.06 7.73
CA LYS A 48 -34.06 -0.69 8.25
C LYS A 48 -33.09 0.27 7.58
N PHE A 49 -32.01 -0.24 6.96
CA PHE A 49 -31.00 0.64 6.36
C PHE A 49 -31.47 1.14 5.00
N GLN A 50 -31.48 2.48 4.83
CA GLN A 50 -31.87 3.16 3.59
C GLN A 50 -30.80 4.15 3.12
N GLY A 51 -29.62 4.10 3.72
CA GLY A 51 -28.52 5.00 3.38
C GLY A 51 -27.68 4.50 2.19
N ASN A 52 -26.81 5.35 1.71
CA ASN A 52 -25.91 5.06 0.58
C ASN A 52 -24.59 4.41 1.02
N VAL A 53 -24.22 4.54 2.30
CA VAL A 53 -22.92 4.04 2.81
C VAL A 53 -23.00 3.70 4.30
N ILE A 54 -22.30 2.65 4.70
CA ILE A 54 -22.17 2.21 6.09
C ILE A 54 -20.76 2.51 6.59
N LEU A 55 -20.65 3.17 7.75
CA LEU A 55 -19.39 3.36 8.45
C LEU A 55 -19.15 2.20 9.43
N ALA A 56 -18.14 1.38 9.19
CA ALA A 56 -17.75 0.29 10.07
C ALA A 56 -16.65 0.75 11.05
N LEU A 57 -16.98 0.90 12.34
CA LEU A 57 -16.10 1.42 13.38
C LEU A 57 -15.32 0.31 14.09
N GLY A 58 -14.15 -0.03 13.58
CA GLY A 58 -13.22 -1.02 14.18
C GLY A 58 -13.29 -2.41 13.54
N GLU A 59 -12.55 -3.33 14.13
CA GLU A 59 -12.30 -4.68 13.57
C GLU A 59 -13.56 -5.54 13.45
N GLU A 60 -14.39 -5.54 14.48
CA GLU A 60 -15.55 -6.41 14.51
C GLU A 60 -16.64 -6.03 13.48
N PRO A 61 -16.99 -4.72 13.30
CA PRO A 61 -17.88 -4.30 12.22
C PRO A 61 -17.31 -4.52 10.82
N LEU A 62 -16.01 -4.32 10.63
CA LEU A 62 -15.34 -4.68 9.37
C LEU A 62 -15.58 -6.16 9.05
N PHE A 63 -15.25 -7.06 9.99
CA PHE A 63 -15.42 -8.49 9.79
C PHE A 63 -16.89 -8.87 9.57
N ALA A 64 -17.79 -8.33 10.39
CA ALA A 64 -19.22 -8.66 10.33
C ALA A 64 -19.88 -8.32 8.98
N LEU A 65 -19.47 -7.21 8.36
CA LEU A 65 -20.07 -6.70 7.14
C LEU A 65 -19.35 -7.18 5.87
N THR A 66 -18.06 -7.49 5.95
CA THR A 66 -17.24 -7.74 4.75
C THR A 66 -16.48 -9.08 4.80
N GLY A 67 -16.36 -9.72 5.95
CA GLY A 67 -15.49 -10.87 6.17
C GLY A 67 -13.99 -10.53 6.26
N ASN A 68 -13.60 -9.28 6.00
CA ASN A 68 -12.21 -8.86 6.02
C ASN A 68 -11.71 -8.63 7.45
N LYS A 69 -10.37 -8.67 7.62
CA LYS A 69 -9.67 -8.46 8.90
C LYS A 69 -8.50 -7.52 8.71
N GLY A 70 -8.04 -6.95 9.84
CA GLY A 70 -6.93 -6.02 9.81
C GLY A 70 -7.41 -4.59 9.48
N ILE A 71 -8.12 -3.98 10.42
CA ILE A 71 -8.66 -2.62 10.27
C ILE A 71 -7.61 -1.60 9.81
N SER A 72 -6.34 -1.79 10.18
CA SER A 72 -5.24 -0.91 9.76
C SER A 72 -5.03 -0.90 8.25
N ASN A 73 -5.29 -2.04 7.59
CA ASN A 73 -5.12 -2.21 6.14
C ASN A 73 -6.38 -1.74 5.38
N TRP A 74 -7.56 -2.08 5.90
CA TRP A 74 -8.82 -1.85 5.22
C TRP A 74 -9.45 -0.48 5.48
N ARG A 75 -8.96 0.28 6.48
CA ARG A 75 -9.51 1.59 6.78
C ARG A 75 -9.47 2.50 5.55
N GLY A 76 -10.51 3.28 5.36
CA GLY A 76 -10.65 4.19 4.23
C GLY A 76 -10.96 3.53 2.88
N SER A 77 -10.91 2.21 2.75
CA SER A 77 -11.34 1.51 1.53
C SER A 77 -12.85 1.61 1.34
N ILE A 78 -13.29 1.71 0.08
CA ILE A 78 -14.70 1.61 -0.29
C ILE A 78 -14.95 0.14 -0.65
N LEU A 79 -15.74 -0.55 0.18
CA LEU A 79 -16.03 -1.96 0.00
C LEU A 79 -17.49 -2.15 -0.42
N GLN A 80 -17.71 -2.87 -1.50
CA GLN A 80 -19.07 -3.23 -1.94
C GLN A 80 -19.54 -4.48 -1.20
N THR A 81 -20.74 -4.41 -0.63
CA THR A 81 -21.41 -5.54 0.07
C THR A 81 -22.86 -5.64 -0.40
N ASP A 82 -23.55 -6.69 0.07
CA ASP A 82 -24.98 -6.88 -0.18
C ASP A 82 -25.84 -5.73 0.39
N PHE A 83 -25.33 -5.01 1.39
CA PHE A 83 -26.00 -3.87 2.02
C PHE A 83 -25.59 -2.51 1.40
N GLY A 84 -24.82 -2.51 0.33
CA GLY A 84 -24.27 -1.30 -0.28
C GLY A 84 -22.80 -1.07 0.11
N LYS A 85 -22.37 0.19 0.05
CA LYS A 85 -20.98 0.57 0.34
C LYS A 85 -20.69 0.53 1.82
N VAL A 86 -19.52 -0.03 2.19
CA VAL A 86 -18.98 -0.02 3.55
C VAL A 86 -17.63 0.67 3.54
N ILE A 87 -17.44 1.64 4.43
CA ILE A 87 -16.14 2.28 4.68
C ILE A 87 -15.71 1.94 6.09
N PRO A 88 -14.66 1.12 6.26
CA PRO A 88 -14.08 0.83 7.56
C PRO A 88 -13.23 2.00 8.04
N THR A 89 -13.25 2.25 9.34
CA THR A 89 -12.28 3.14 10.02
C THR A 89 -12.00 2.66 11.43
N PHE A 90 -10.99 3.21 12.05
CA PHE A 90 -10.68 2.90 13.44
C PHE A 90 -11.83 3.27 14.38
N HIS A 91 -12.01 2.47 15.43
CA HIS A 91 -12.95 2.85 16.49
C HIS A 91 -12.43 4.13 17.19
N PRO A 92 -13.27 5.17 17.39
CA PRO A 92 -12.81 6.45 17.95
C PRO A 92 -12.11 6.36 19.31
N SER A 93 -12.36 5.32 20.10
CA SER A 93 -11.65 5.09 21.37
C SER A 93 -10.13 4.93 21.23
N ILE A 94 -9.60 4.66 20.03
CA ILE A 94 -8.16 4.58 19.81
C ILE A 94 -7.49 5.94 20.03
N ILE A 95 -8.19 7.05 19.73
CA ILE A 95 -7.70 8.42 19.89
C ILE A 95 -7.34 8.70 21.35
N LEU A 96 -8.10 8.13 22.31
CA LEU A 96 -7.85 8.27 23.74
C LEU A 96 -6.52 7.65 24.17
N ARG A 97 -5.99 6.72 23.41
CA ARG A 97 -4.70 6.06 23.66
C ARG A 97 -3.58 6.61 22.81
N GLN A 98 -3.89 6.97 21.57
CA GLN A 98 -2.94 7.43 20.55
C GLN A 98 -3.58 8.52 19.71
N TYR A 99 -3.35 9.78 20.09
CA TYR A 99 -3.98 10.95 19.45
C TYR A 99 -3.65 11.06 17.94
N GLY A 100 -2.50 10.56 17.50
CA GLY A 100 -2.08 10.55 16.09
C GLY A 100 -3.01 9.77 15.13
N PHE A 101 -4.03 9.04 15.65
CA PHE A 101 -5.06 8.41 14.82
C PHE A 101 -6.18 9.37 14.41
N LEU A 102 -6.35 10.51 15.11
CA LEU A 102 -7.42 11.47 14.81
C LEU A 102 -7.43 11.93 13.36
N PRO A 103 -6.31 12.39 12.76
CA PRO A 103 -6.32 12.82 11.37
C PRO A 103 -6.71 11.71 10.38
N ARG A 104 -6.29 10.46 10.64
CA ARG A 104 -6.65 9.30 9.79
C ARG A 104 -8.14 9.05 9.79
N ILE A 105 -8.77 9.09 10.98
CA ILE A 105 -10.22 8.97 11.10
C ILE A 105 -10.92 10.15 10.40
N ALA A 106 -10.37 11.36 10.50
CA ALA A 106 -10.91 12.53 9.82
C ALA A 106 -10.91 12.38 8.28
N PHE A 107 -9.85 11.80 7.70
CA PHE A 107 -9.80 11.45 6.28
C PHE A 107 -10.90 10.45 5.89
N ASP A 108 -11.05 9.39 6.68
CA ASP A 108 -12.08 8.37 6.43
C ASP A 108 -13.49 8.96 6.50
N LEU A 109 -13.74 9.85 7.46
CA LEU A 109 -15.01 10.56 7.58
C LEU A 109 -15.24 11.54 6.42
N GLY A 110 -14.22 12.22 5.94
CA GLY A 110 -14.28 13.05 4.73
C GLY A 110 -14.66 12.24 3.49
N ARG A 111 -14.11 11.02 3.35
CA ARG A 111 -14.49 10.08 2.32
C ARG A 111 -15.92 9.60 2.48
N LEU A 112 -16.32 9.22 3.70
CA LEU A 112 -17.69 8.82 4.01
C LEU A 112 -18.70 9.90 3.58
N ALA A 113 -18.42 11.16 3.87
CA ALA A 113 -19.30 12.27 3.51
C ALA A 113 -19.52 12.34 1.99
N LYS A 114 -18.44 12.24 1.20
CA LYS A 114 -18.52 12.19 -0.27
C LYS A 114 -19.30 10.97 -0.77
N GLU A 115 -19.04 9.80 -0.20
CA GLU A 115 -19.71 8.56 -0.61
C GLU A 115 -21.18 8.49 -0.16
N SER A 116 -21.59 9.31 0.79
CA SER A 116 -23.00 9.35 1.21
C SER A 116 -23.93 10.06 0.21
N GLU A 117 -23.38 10.79 -0.76
CA GLU A 117 -24.14 11.55 -1.75
C GLU A 117 -24.75 10.66 -2.86
N PHE A 118 -24.20 9.46 -3.09
CA PHE A 118 -24.64 8.56 -4.16
C PHE A 118 -24.56 7.09 -3.74
N GLN A 119 -25.34 6.23 -4.39
CA GLN A 119 -25.46 4.81 -4.02
C GLN A 119 -24.38 3.93 -4.64
N GLU A 120 -23.99 4.21 -5.88
CA GLU A 120 -23.04 3.38 -6.63
C GLU A 120 -21.63 3.47 -6.05
N ALA A 121 -20.94 2.34 -5.97
CA ALA A 121 -19.55 2.31 -5.47
C ALA A 121 -18.56 2.91 -6.49
N ASN A 122 -18.83 2.76 -7.80
CA ASN A 122 -17.97 3.26 -8.89
C ASN A 122 -16.48 2.98 -8.64
N LEU A 123 -16.17 1.73 -8.26
CA LEU A 123 -14.80 1.31 -7.97
C LEU A 123 -13.99 1.25 -9.27
N PRO A 124 -12.73 1.69 -9.25
CA PRO A 124 -11.85 1.55 -10.40
C PRO A 124 -11.68 0.07 -10.79
N ASN A 125 -11.72 -0.18 -12.09
CA ASN A 125 -11.48 -1.51 -12.67
C ASN A 125 -10.57 -1.34 -13.89
N PRO A 126 -9.25 -1.16 -13.66
CA PRO A 126 -8.30 -0.95 -14.74
C PRO A 126 -8.11 -2.21 -15.58
N ASP A 127 -7.78 -2.01 -16.86
CA ASP A 127 -7.30 -3.08 -17.74
C ASP A 127 -5.87 -3.46 -17.33
N LEU A 128 -5.69 -4.66 -16.79
CA LEU A 128 -4.40 -5.17 -16.36
C LEU A 128 -3.83 -6.11 -17.41
N ILE A 129 -2.90 -5.61 -18.20
CA ILE A 129 -2.17 -6.39 -19.21
C ILE A 129 -1.01 -7.09 -18.52
N VAL A 130 -1.23 -8.31 -18.07
CA VAL A 130 -0.19 -9.15 -17.46
C VAL A 130 0.23 -10.25 -18.45
N LYS A 131 1.51 -10.64 -18.43
CA LYS A 131 2.07 -11.60 -19.39
C LYS A 131 1.90 -11.19 -20.86
N PRO A 132 2.27 -9.98 -21.24
CA PRO A 132 2.17 -9.55 -22.62
C PRO A 132 3.07 -10.39 -23.52
N THR A 133 2.67 -10.55 -24.78
CA THR A 133 3.57 -11.04 -25.83
C THR A 133 4.58 -9.96 -26.21
N LEU A 134 5.71 -10.32 -26.80
CA LEU A 134 6.71 -9.36 -27.29
C LEU A 134 6.11 -8.36 -28.28
N SER A 135 5.18 -8.80 -29.12
CA SER A 135 4.45 -7.91 -30.06
C SER A 135 3.60 -6.87 -29.31
N GLN A 136 2.94 -7.27 -28.21
CA GLN A 136 2.18 -6.34 -27.38
C GLN A 136 3.10 -5.35 -26.67
N ILE A 137 4.26 -5.80 -26.16
CA ILE A 137 5.26 -4.91 -25.55
C ILE A 137 5.71 -3.85 -26.55
N ARG A 138 6.05 -4.24 -27.79
CA ARG A 138 6.42 -3.31 -28.86
C ARG A 138 5.34 -2.26 -29.10
N SER A 139 4.10 -2.71 -29.32
CA SER A 139 2.98 -1.82 -29.62
C SER A 139 2.67 -0.85 -28.48
N LEU A 140 2.58 -1.35 -27.25
CA LEU A 140 2.28 -0.54 -26.07
C LEU A 140 3.43 0.43 -25.76
N SER A 141 4.68 -0.01 -25.87
CA SER A 141 5.82 0.88 -25.66
C SER A 141 5.89 2.00 -26.70
N GLN A 142 5.53 1.74 -27.95
CA GLN A 142 5.42 2.78 -28.99
C GLN A 142 4.27 3.76 -28.68
N GLU A 143 3.13 3.26 -28.22
CA GLU A 143 2.01 4.09 -27.78
C GLU A 143 2.44 5.01 -26.65
N ILE A 144 3.07 4.45 -25.59
CA ILE A 144 3.55 5.20 -24.43
C ILE A 144 4.55 6.28 -24.86
N LEU A 145 5.56 5.92 -25.66
CA LEU A 145 6.59 6.86 -26.16
C LEU A 145 6.01 8.01 -26.99
N SER A 146 4.91 7.76 -27.69
CA SER A 146 4.28 8.76 -28.59
C SER A 146 3.24 9.65 -27.91
N SER A 147 2.61 9.21 -26.84
CA SER A 147 1.42 9.87 -26.29
C SER A 147 1.43 10.11 -24.78
N ALA A 148 2.24 9.40 -24.00
CA ALA A 148 2.21 9.53 -22.57
C ALA A 148 2.98 10.77 -22.06
N GLU A 149 2.34 11.61 -21.26
CA GLU A 149 2.99 12.66 -20.49
C GLU A 149 3.63 12.13 -19.22
N PHE A 150 2.94 11.16 -18.56
CA PHE A 150 3.36 10.56 -17.32
C PHE A 150 3.44 9.03 -17.47
N LEU A 151 4.38 8.43 -16.76
CA LEU A 151 4.55 6.99 -16.68
C LEU A 151 4.91 6.61 -15.25
N SER A 152 4.00 5.95 -14.57
CA SER A 152 4.35 5.30 -13.30
C SER A 152 5.00 3.96 -13.55
N PHE A 153 5.92 3.58 -12.67
CA PHE A 153 6.59 2.28 -12.70
C PHE A 153 6.79 1.73 -11.29
N ASP A 154 6.84 0.42 -11.21
CA ASP A 154 7.07 -0.35 -9.99
C ASP A 154 7.77 -1.65 -10.35
N ILE A 155 8.76 -2.09 -9.57
CA ILE A 155 9.43 -3.36 -9.75
C ILE A 155 9.15 -4.32 -8.60
N GLU A 156 9.05 -5.60 -8.94
CA GLU A 156 9.13 -6.64 -7.95
C GLU A 156 10.45 -7.39 -8.06
N THR A 157 10.97 -7.85 -6.93
CA THR A 157 12.26 -8.54 -6.90
C THR A 157 12.17 -9.89 -6.21
N ILE A 158 12.95 -10.84 -6.72
CA ILE A 158 13.14 -12.16 -6.10
C ILE A 158 14.63 -12.47 -6.04
N GLN A 159 15.14 -12.91 -4.90
CA GLN A 159 16.56 -13.26 -4.71
C GLN A 159 17.54 -12.20 -5.26
N HIS A 160 17.20 -10.91 -5.10
CA HIS A 160 17.95 -9.75 -5.59
C HIS A 160 17.95 -9.55 -7.13
N HIS A 161 17.10 -10.23 -7.86
CA HIS A 161 16.84 -9.99 -9.30
C HIS A 161 15.47 -9.32 -9.49
N ILE A 162 15.32 -8.53 -10.56
CA ILE A 162 14.02 -8.00 -10.96
C ILE A 162 13.21 -9.14 -11.55
N ASP A 163 12.08 -9.44 -10.96
CA ASP A 163 11.17 -10.50 -11.40
C ASP A 163 10.13 -9.98 -12.40
N CYS A 164 9.64 -8.78 -12.18
CA CYS A 164 8.79 -8.11 -13.15
C CYS A 164 8.85 -6.59 -12.97
N ILE A 165 8.39 -5.87 -13.99
CA ILE A 165 8.24 -4.43 -13.95
C ILE A 165 6.84 -4.04 -14.41
N GLY A 166 6.16 -3.24 -13.59
CA GLY A 166 4.83 -2.68 -13.86
C GLY A 166 4.92 -1.27 -14.38
N PHE A 167 4.04 -0.92 -15.32
CA PHE A 167 3.89 0.41 -15.88
C PHE A 167 2.43 0.83 -15.91
N SER A 168 2.16 2.12 -15.67
CA SER A 168 0.86 2.71 -15.99
C SER A 168 1.05 4.14 -16.49
N TRP A 169 0.32 4.48 -17.54
CA TRP A 169 0.35 5.80 -18.20
C TRP A 169 -1.02 6.48 -18.27
N ARG A 170 -2.01 5.83 -17.67
CA ARG A 170 -3.38 6.31 -17.47
C ARG A 170 -3.97 5.68 -16.21
N GLU A 171 -5.07 6.22 -15.71
CA GLU A 171 -5.77 5.73 -14.52
C GLU A 171 -6.51 4.40 -14.71
N ASP A 172 -6.70 3.97 -15.95
CA ASP A 172 -7.54 2.84 -16.35
C ASP A 172 -6.77 1.68 -17.00
N ILE A 173 -5.43 1.74 -17.05
CA ILE A 173 -4.62 0.70 -17.69
C ILE A 173 -3.28 0.52 -17.00
N ALA A 174 -2.84 -0.73 -16.88
CA ALA A 174 -1.49 -1.07 -16.44
C ALA A 174 -0.93 -2.26 -17.23
N LEU A 175 0.38 -2.24 -17.42
CA LEU A 175 1.16 -3.29 -18.08
C LEU A 175 2.14 -3.85 -17.05
N CYS A 176 2.16 -5.17 -16.84
CA CYS A 176 3.24 -5.85 -16.13
C CYS A 176 4.03 -6.73 -17.11
N ILE A 177 5.32 -6.49 -17.21
CA ILE A 177 6.27 -7.26 -18.01
C ILE A 177 7.00 -8.24 -17.07
N PRO A 178 6.71 -9.55 -17.12
CA PRO A 178 7.47 -10.55 -16.39
C PRO A 178 8.88 -10.70 -16.97
N LEU A 179 9.87 -10.92 -16.09
CA LEU A 179 11.26 -11.20 -16.46
C LEU A 179 11.67 -12.59 -15.99
N CYS A 180 11.21 -13.02 -14.82
CA CYS A 180 11.40 -14.40 -14.36
C CYS A 180 10.16 -14.93 -13.64
N TYR A 181 10.09 -16.25 -13.49
CA TYR A 181 9.09 -16.91 -12.65
C TYR A 181 9.48 -16.86 -11.17
N THR A 182 8.51 -17.09 -10.28
CA THR A 182 8.78 -17.20 -8.82
C THR A 182 9.73 -18.35 -8.46
N SER A 183 9.92 -19.32 -9.34
CA SER A 183 10.95 -20.37 -9.24
C SER A 183 12.37 -19.85 -9.49
N GLY A 184 12.51 -18.65 -10.06
CA GLY A 184 13.78 -18.07 -10.52
C GLY A 184 14.16 -18.49 -11.95
N GLU A 185 13.27 -19.18 -12.66
CA GLU A 185 13.46 -19.52 -14.08
C GLU A 185 13.13 -18.32 -14.96
N ASP A 186 13.88 -18.19 -16.08
CA ASP A 186 13.67 -17.12 -17.05
C ASP A 186 12.27 -17.20 -17.68
N TYR A 187 11.62 -16.04 -17.83
CA TYR A 187 10.32 -15.99 -18.49
C TYR A 187 10.42 -16.04 -20.02
N TRP A 188 11.42 -15.36 -20.59
CA TRP A 188 11.66 -15.27 -22.02
C TRP A 188 12.65 -16.36 -22.44
N LEU A 189 12.13 -17.44 -23.06
CA LEU A 189 12.93 -18.63 -23.40
C LEU A 189 13.51 -18.59 -24.81
N VAL A 190 13.02 -17.69 -25.66
CA VAL A 190 13.52 -17.54 -27.04
C VAL A 190 14.70 -16.60 -27.03
N GLN A 191 15.81 -17.04 -27.63
CA GLN A 191 17.03 -16.23 -27.71
C GLN A 191 16.76 -14.86 -28.35
N GLY A 192 17.18 -13.78 -27.67
CA GLY A 192 17.03 -12.40 -28.11
C GLY A 192 15.73 -11.73 -27.70
N GLU A 193 14.73 -12.45 -27.17
CA GLU A 193 13.49 -11.84 -26.71
C GLU A 193 13.69 -11.02 -25.45
N GLU A 194 14.45 -11.53 -24.48
CA GLU A 194 14.71 -10.83 -23.24
C GLU A 194 15.53 -9.55 -23.47
N GLU A 195 16.55 -9.63 -24.33
CA GLU A 195 17.34 -8.44 -24.72
C GLU A 195 16.45 -7.36 -25.33
N GLU A 196 15.50 -7.74 -26.22
CA GLU A 196 14.57 -6.79 -26.81
C GLU A 196 13.60 -6.21 -25.77
N VAL A 197 13.13 -7.02 -24.83
CA VAL A 197 12.28 -6.53 -23.72
C VAL A 197 13.03 -5.47 -22.90
N TRP A 198 14.29 -5.74 -22.55
CA TRP A 198 15.12 -4.77 -21.83
C TRP A 198 15.40 -3.51 -22.65
N GLU A 199 15.54 -3.60 -23.98
CA GLU A 199 15.65 -2.42 -24.84
C GLU A 199 14.38 -1.55 -24.78
N TRP A 200 13.18 -2.15 -24.78
CA TRP A 200 11.94 -1.40 -24.63
C TRP A 200 11.81 -0.79 -23.24
N ILE A 201 12.13 -1.51 -22.18
CA ILE A 201 12.16 -0.97 -20.82
C ILE A 201 13.11 0.23 -20.76
N ALA A 202 14.31 0.12 -21.29
CA ALA A 202 15.29 1.22 -21.33
C ALA A 202 14.75 2.43 -22.09
N LYS A 203 14.16 2.24 -23.29
CA LYS A 203 13.56 3.33 -24.07
C LYS A 203 12.46 4.08 -23.29
N LEU A 204 11.63 3.37 -22.52
CA LEU A 204 10.61 3.97 -21.70
C LEU A 204 11.22 4.76 -20.52
N MET A 205 12.16 4.14 -19.80
CA MET A 205 12.73 4.72 -18.59
C MET A 205 13.69 5.88 -18.87
N GLU A 206 14.44 5.81 -19.96
CA GLU A 206 15.43 6.83 -20.36
C GLU A 206 14.84 7.96 -21.24
N SER A 207 13.53 7.89 -21.57
CA SER A 207 12.87 8.96 -22.32
C SER A 207 12.78 10.25 -21.49
N PRO A 208 13.44 11.37 -21.86
CA PRO A 208 13.36 12.62 -21.13
C PRO A 208 12.01 13.35 -21.33
N GLN A 209 11.21 12.97 -22.32
CA GLN A 209 9.91 13.56 -22.61
C GLN A 209 8.84 13.08 -21.65
N ILE A 210 8.97 11.86 -21.13
CA ILE A 210 7.98 11.25 -20.24
C ILE A 210 8.37 11.48 -18.78
N LYS A 211 7.46 12.05 -18.01
CA LYS A 211 7.62 12.26 -16.58
C LYS A 211 7.41 10.95 -15.82
N LYS A 212 8.45 10.47 -15.12
CA LYS A 212 8.37 9.22 -14.34
C LYS A 212 7.76 9.47 -12.98
N ILE A 213 6.97 8.51 -12.54
CA ILE A 213 6.33 8.44 -11.23
C ILE A 213 6.71 7.11 -10.59
N ALA A 214 7.07 7.13 -9.31
CA ALA A 214 7.32 5.91 -8.55
C ALA A 214 6.91 6.05 -7.08
N GLN A 215 6.83 4.93 -6.39
CA GLN A 215 6.68 4.87 -4.93
C GLN A 215 8.01 4.42 -4.32
N ASN A 216 8.70 5.28 -3.56
CA ASN A 216 10.05 5.00 -3.04
C ASN A 216 11.06 4.74 -4.17
N ALA A 217 11.10 5.66 -5.12
CA ALA A 217 11.85 5.59 -6.37
C ALA A 217 13.32 5.13 -6.23
N THR A 218 13.95 5.41 -5.10
CA THR A 218 15.35 5.01 -4.85
C THR A 218 15.57 3.50 -4.91
N TYR A 219 14.57 2.72 -4.49
CA TYR A 219 14.65 1.26 -4.56
C TYR A 219 14.67 0.80 -6.03
N ASP A 220 13.67 1.18 -6.79
CA ASP A 220 13.48 0.75 -8.17
C ASP A 220 14.62 1.22 -9.07
N ILE A 221 15.00 2.50 -8.97
CA ILE A 221 16.08 3.09 -9.75
C ILE A 221 17.42 2.40 -9.45
N THR A 222 17.68 2.03 -8.19
CA THR A 222 18.90 1.32 -7.81
C THR A 222 18.98 -0.06 -8.48
N TYR A 223 17.86 -0.78 -8.55
CA TYR A 223 17.82 -2.06 -9.24
C TYR A 223 17.95 -1.90 -10.75
N LEU A 224 17.20 -1.01 -11.39
CA LEU A 224 17.29 -0.73 -12.82
C LEU A 224 18.71 -0.35 -13.25
N LYS A 225 19.39 0.47 -12.46
CA LYS A 225 20.80 0.85 -12.70
C LYS A 225 21.76 -0.34 -12.73
N ARG A 226 21.51 -1.40 -11.93
CA ARG A 226 22.31 -2.63 -11.96
C ARG A 226 22.16 -3.41 -13.26
N TYR A 227 21.01 -3.25 -13.93
CA TYR A 227 20.74 -3.81 -15.26
C TYR A 227 21.15 -2.86 -16.41
N GLY A 228 21.80 -1.75 -16.08
CA GLY A 228 22.27 -0.78 -17.07
C GLY A 228 21.18 0.17 -17.58
N VAL A 229 20.02 0.19 -16.96
CA VAL A 229 18.90 1.06 -17.34
C VAL A 229 18.92 2.33 -16.49
N GLY A 230 19.00 3.49 -17.14
CA GLY A 230 18.83 4.81 -16.52
C GLY A 230 17.37 5.15 -16.29
N VAL A 231 17.12 6.13 -15.40
CA VAL A 231 15.79 6.71 -15.22
C VAL A 231 15.89 8.21 -15.38
N GLU A 232 15.33 8.69 -16.49
CA GLU A 232 15.32 10.13 -16.81
C GLU A 232 13.97 10.75 -16.42
N ASN A 233 14.02 12.05 -16.05
CA ASN A 233 12.85 12.85 -15.76
C ASN A 233 11.95 12.24 -14.65
N LEU A 234 12.56 11.85 -13.50
CA LEU A 234 11.77 11.49 -12.31
C LEU A 234 11.02 12.73 -11.83
N TRP A 235 9.73 12.75 -12.09
CA TRP A 235 8.88 13.89 -11.77
C TRP A 235 8.32 13.82 -10.34
N LEU A 236 7.87 12.63 -9.89
CA LEU A 236 7.25 12.50 -8.58
C LEU A 236 7.50 11.13 -7.94
N ASP A 237 8.06 11.15 -6.74
CA ASP A 237 8.09 10.01 -5.82
C ASP A 237 6.95 10.20 -4.81
N THR A 238 5.95 9.34 -4.88
CA THR A 238 4.72 9.46 -4.06
C THR A 238 4.99 9.42 -2.56
N MET A 239 6.00 8.65 -2.13
CA MET A 239 6.40 8.56 -0.72
C MET A 239 6.95 9.90 -0.20
N ASN A 240 7.89 10.49 -0.93
CA ASN A 240 8.53 11.74 -0.55
C ASN A 240 7.61 12.93 -0.72
N ALA A 241 6.76 12.94 -1.77
CA ALA A 241 5.78 13.97 -2.01
C ALA A 241 4.70 13.99 -0.92
N HIS A 242 4.18 12.83 -0.54
CA HIS A 242 3.26 12.71 0.59
C HIS A 242 3.90 13.15 1.91
N HIS A 243 5.18 12.81 2.13
CA HIS A 243 5.90 13.26 3.31
C HIS A 243 6.03 14.79 3.39
N ALA A 244 6.17 15.48 2.26
CA ALA A 244 6.22 16.93 2.21
C ALA A 244 4.89 17.60 2.63
N ILE A 245 3.78 16.88 2.55
CA ILE A 245 2.45 17.35 2.95
C ILE A 245 2.11 16.89 4.38
N TYR A 246 2.32 15.59 4.67
CA TYR A 246 1.93 14.93 5.91
C TYR A 246 3.08 14.12 6.52
N PRO A 247 4.07 14.79 7.16
CA PRO A 247 5.27 14.11 7.66
C PRO A 247 4.96 13.05 8.72
N GLU A 248 3.89 13.19 9.50
CA GLU A 248 3.49 12.29 10.58
C GLU A 248 2.67 11.06 10.11
N PHE A 249 2.30 11.01 8.83
CA PHE A 249 1.50 9.89 8.31
C PHE A 249 2.36 8.74 7.81
N PRO A 250 1.81 7.51 7.79
CA PRO A 250 2.44 6.39 7.09
C PRO A 250 2.67 6.73 5.62
N LYS A 251 3.74 6.20 5.05
CA LYS A 251 4.20 6.51 3.70
C LYS A 251 4.18 5.31 2.76
N GLY A 252 3.68 4.16 3.21
CA GLY A 252 3.52 2.98 2.37
C GLY A 252 2.42 3.19 1.33
N LEU A 253 2.57 2.55 0.16
CA LEU A 253 1.60 2.67 -0.93
C LEU A 253 0.19 2.29 -0.51
N ASP A 254 0.03 1.26 0.32
CA ASP A 254 -1.24 0.85 0.90
C ASP A 254 -1.97 1.98 1.62
N PHE A 255 -1.22 2.78 2.39
CA PHE A 255 -1.79 3.95 3.05
C PHE A 255 -2.13 5.05 2.04
N LEU A 256 -1.25 5.34 1.08
CA LEU A 256 -1.49 6.35 0.05
C LEU A 256 -2.73 6.00 -0.79
N VAL A 257 -2.83 4.74 -1.22
CA VAL A 257 -4.01 4.23 -1.94
C VAL A 257 -5.28 4.48 -1.14
N SER A 258 -5.24 4.25 0.17
CA SER A 258 -6.41 4.41 1.04
C SER A 258 -6.89 5.85 1.20
N ILE A 259 -6.06 6.86 0.96
CA ILE A 259 -6.43 8.27 1.10
C ILE A 259 -6.57 9.01 -0.24
N TYR A 260 -5.76 8.67 -1.25
CA TYR A 260 -5.71 9.36 -2.52
C TYR A 260 -6.53 8.71 -3.64
N THR A 261 -6.86 7.43 -3.51
CA THR A 261 -7.53 6.70 -4.59
C THR A 261 -8.86 6.10 -4.14
N ARG A 262 -9.64 5.59 -5.08
CA ARG A 262 -10.85 4.80 -4.82
C ARG A 262 -10.58 3.29 -4.88
N PHE A 263 -9.35 2.88 -5.13
CA PHE A 263 -8.97 1.47 -5.13
C PHE A 263 -9.10 0.90 -3.71
N PRO A 264 -9.73 -0.27 -3.55
CA PRO A 264 -9.72 -0.97 -2.26
C PRO A 264 -8.32 -1.52 -1.97
N TYR A 265 -8.07 -1.83 -0.69
CA TYR A 265 -6.86 -2.55 -0.31
C TYR A 265 -6.74 -3.89 -1.07
N HIS A 266 -5.59 -4.19 -1.64
CA HIS A 266 -5.40 -5.35 -2.52
C HIS A 266 -4.20 -6.25 -2.15
N LYS A 267 -3.34 -5.85 -1.20
CA LYS A 267 -2.12 -6.60 -0.85
C LYS A 267 -2.37 -8.02 -0.35
N ASP A 268 -3.48 -8.23 0.38
CA ASP A 268 -3.83 -9.54 0.95
C ASP A 268 -4.92 -10.25 0.13
N LYS A 269 -5.18 -9.82 -1.10
CA LYS A 269 -6.23 -10.39 -1.94
C LYS A 269 -5.84 -11.80 -2.38
N ILE A 270 -6.57 -12.80 -1.88
CA ILE A 270 -6.35 -14.21 -2.22
C ILE A 270 -6.58 -14.42 -3.73
N GLY A 271 -5.66 -15.14 -4.39
CA GLY A 271 -5.79 -15.50 -5.80
C GLY A 271 -5.28 -14.47 -6.80
N ILE A 272 -4.81 -13.29 -6.34
CA ILE A 272 -4.12 -12.36 -7.23
C ILE A 272 -2.70 -12.87 -7.52
N SER A 273 -2.32 -12.87 -8.78
CA SER A 273 -0.95 -13.20 -9.15
C SER A 273 0.00 -12.05 -8.80
N ARG A 274 1.30 -12.36 -8.64
CA ARG A 274 2.33 -11.36 -8.36
C ARG A 274 2.39 -10.28 -9.46
N TRP A 275 2.16 -10.66 -10.70
CA TRP A 275 2.17 -9.74 -11.84
C TRP A 275 0.94 -8.84 -11.91
N GLU A 276 -0.25 -9.36 -11.51
CA GLU A 276 -1.44 -8.53 -11.32
C GLU A 276 -1.26 -7.57 -10.15
N TYR A 277 -0.62 -8.02 -9.08
CA TYR A 277 -0.27 -7.19 -7.93
C TYR A 277 0.63 -6.03 -8.34
N ASN A 278 1.73 -6.30 -9.06
CA ASN A 278 2.65 -5.28 -9.57
C ASN A 278 1.97 -4.29 -10.54
N ALA A 279 1.09 -4.78 -11.45
CA ALA A 279 0.30 -3.92 -12.32
C ALA A 279 -0.65 -3.00 -11.52
N LEU A 280 -1.28 -3.53 -10.45
CA LEU A 280 -2.12 -2.73 -9.56
C LEU A 280 -1.31 -1.69 -8.78
N ASP A 281 -0.10 -2.03 -8.30
CA ASP A 281 0.77 -1.08 -7.62
C ASP A 281 1.19 0.05 -8.60
N ALA A 282 1.48 -0.26 -9.86
CA ALA A 282 1.79 0.75 -10.87
C ALA A 282 0.62 1.71 -11.13
N VAL A 283 -0.61 1.21 -11.37
CA VAL A 283 -1.76 2.09 -11.64
C VAL A 283 -2.20 2.87 -10.39
N THR A 284 -2.15 2.26 -9.22
CA THR A 284 -2.50 2.98 -7.98
C THR A 284 -1.48 4.06 -7.64
N THR A 285 -0.19 3.83 -7.94
CA THR A 285 0.87 4.84 -7.84
C THR A 285 0.62 6.01 -8.79
N TYR A 286 0.21 5.73 -10.05
CA TYR A 286 -0.17 6.75 -11.01
C TYR A 286 -1.31 7.64 -10.47
N VAL A 287 -2.42 7.02 -10.06
CA VAL A 287 -3.60 7.75 -9.57
C VAL A 287 -3.28 8.53 -8.29
N ALA A 288 -2.55 7.92 -7.35
CA ALA A 288 -2.14 8.59 -6.13
C ALA A 288 -1.26 9.82 -6.41
N ALA A 289 -0.34 9.74 -7.37
CA ALA A 289 0.54 10.84 -7.73
C ALA A 289 -0.23 12.05 -8.26
N MET A 290 -1.27 11.83 -9.07
CA MET A 290 -2.11 12.91 -9.60
C MET A 290 -2.85 13.67 -8.49
N GLU A 291 -3.32 12.98 -7.46
CA GLU A 291 -3.98 13.61 -6.31
C GLU A 291 -2.96 14.27 -5.37
N ILE A 292 -1.82 13.64 -5.11
CA ILE A 292 -0.73 14.22 -4.30
C ILE A 292 -0.24 15.53 -4.93
N GLU A 293 -0.10 15.60 -6.24
CA GLU A 293 0.30 16.83 -6.94
C GLU A 293 -0.69 17.99 -6.72
N LYS A 294 -2.00 17.69 -6.69
CA LYS A 294 -3.04 18.68 -6.36
C LYS A 294 -2.91 19.16 -4.91
N GLU A 295 -2.66 18.23 -3.99
CA GLU A 295 -2.49 18.57 -2.58
C GLU A 295 -1.20 19.36 -2.31
N LEU A 296 -0.07 19.03 -2.96
CA LEU A 296 1.14 19.83 -2.88
C LEU A 296 0.88 21.31 -3.21
N LYS A 297 0.07 21.57 -4.25
CA LYS A 297 -0.34 22.93 -4.64
C LYS A 297 -1.25 23.56 -3.59
N THR A 298 -2.22 22.81 -3.09
CA THR A 298 -3.19 23.26 -2.08
C THR A 298 -2.52 23.66 -0.76
N PHE A 299 -1.54 22.87 -0.32
CA PHE A 299 -0.78 23.13 0.92
C PHE A 299 0.42 24.08 0.72
N GLY A 300 0.70 24.52 -0.52
CA GLY A 300 1.79 25.44 -0.81
C GLY A 300 3.19 24.82 -0.69
N THR A 301 3.29 23.50 -0.68
CA THR A 301 4.56 22.76 -0.59
C THR A 301 5.09 22.29 -1.95
N HIS A 302 4.40 22.62 -3.04
CA HIS A 302 4.74 22.23 -4.40
C HIS A 302 6.17 22.58 -4.81
N SER A 303 6.57 23.87 -4.68
CA SER A 303 7.93 24.29 -5.03
C SER A 303 8.98 23.66 -4.11
N PHE A 304 8.68 23.52 -2.82
CA PHE A 304 9.59 22.86 -1.89
C PHE A 304 9.83 21.40 -2.29
N TYR A 305 8.79 20.69 -2.71
CA TYR A 305 8.94 19.32 -3.20
C TYR A 305 9.73 19.27 -4.51
N HIS A 306 9.28 19.93 -5.57
CA HIS A 306 9.86 19.79 -6.91
C HIS A 306 11.25 20.44 -7.04
N ASP A 307 11.49 21.59 -6.39
CA ASP A 307 12.74 22.32 -6.52
C ASP A 307 13.81 21.88 -5.54
N PHE A 308 13.44 21.22 -4.46
CA PHE A 308 14.38 20.78 -3.43
C PHE A 308 14.32 19.27 -3.17
N ILE A 309 13.22 18.71 -2.62
CA ILE A 309 13.18 17.30 -2.22
C ILE A 309 13.40 16.36 -3.41
N ASN A 310 12.66 16.55 -4.50
CA ASN A 310 12.73 15.68 -5.67
C ASN A 310 14.13 15.66 -6.30
N LYS A 311 14.80 16.80 -6.32
CA LYS A 311 16.17 16.91 -6.83
C LYS A 311 17.23 16.25 -5.95
N LEU A 312 16.93 15.96 -4.68
CA LEU A 312 17.83 15.26 -3.78
C LEU A 312 17.77 13.73 -3.93
N ILE A 313 16.73 13.19 -4.55
CA ILE A 313 16.52 11.72 -4.64
C ILE A 313 17.72 11.05 -5.32
N VAL A 314 18.11 11.52 -6.50
CA VAL A 314 19.23 10.93 -7.27
C VAL A 314 20.58 11.09 -6.55
N PRO A 315 20.98 12.28 -6.08
CA PRO A 315 22.22 12.44 -5.29
C PRO A 315 22.25 11.55 -4.02
N TYR A 316 21.14 11.45 -3.31
CA TYR A 316 21.04 10.55 -2.14
C TYR A 316 21.24 9.09 -2.51
N MET A 317 20.60 8.64 -3.59
CA MET A 317 20.77 7.29 -4.11
C MET A 317 22.24 7.01 -4.49
N GLU A 318 22.93 7.97 -5.11
CA GLU A 318 24.34 7.84 -5.45
C GLU A 318 25.22 7.67 -4.19
N VAL A 319 24.99 8.51 -3.16
CA VAL A 319 25.68 8.38 -1.87
C VAL A 319 25.40 7.03 -1.21
N GLN A 320 24.16 6.52 -1.27
CA GLN A 320 23.81 5.21 -0.74
C GLN A 320 24.52 4.08 -1.48
N ASN A 321 24.63 4.18 -2.80
CA ASN A 321 25.29 3.16 -3.64
C ASN A 321 26.80 3.14 -3.45
N GLU A 322 27.43 4.28 -3.26
CA GLU A 322 28.86 4.38 -2.87
C GLU A 322 29.08 3.75 -1.49
N GLY A 323 28.15 3.97 -0.58
CA GLY A 323 28.21 3.46 0.78
C GLY A 323 29.30 4.10 1.64
N VAL A 324 29.48 3.55 2.84
CA VAL A 324 30.50 4.01 3.80
C VAL A 324 31.40 2.83 4.16
N LYS A 325 32.71 3.05 4.09
CA LYS A 325 33.68 2.02 4.50
C LYS A 325 33.51 1.71 5.99
N CYS A 326 33.16 0.47 6.29
CA CYS A 326 32.97 0.00 7.65
C CYS A 326 34.18 -0.86 8.08
N ASP A 327 34.77 -0.55 9.26
CA ASP A 327 35.74 -1.43 9.87
C ASP A 327 35.06 -2.64 10.48
N LEU A 328 35.17 -3.78 9.78
CA LEU A 328 34.49 -5.02 10.16
C LEU A 328 35.05 -5.61 11.48
N LYS A 329 36.28 -5.28 11.88
CA LYS A 329 36.85 -5.71 13.17
C LYS A 329 36.20 -4.94 14.30
N VAL A 330 36.18 -3.61 14.21
CA VAL A 330 35.53 -2.75 15.22
C VAL A 330 34.03 -3.05 15.31
N LYS A 331 33.36 -3.27 14.17
CA LYS A 331 31.95 -3.68 14.15
C LYS A 331 31.71 -4.96 14.95
N ARG A 332 32.52 -6.02 14.72
CA ARG A 332 32.38 -7.29 15.46
C ARG A 332 32.62 -7.12 16.95
N GLU A 333 33.70 -6.40 17.32
CA GLU A 333 33.99 -6.11 18.72
C GLU A 333 32.87 -5.32 19.41
N ALA A 334 32.28 -4.35 18.71
CA ALA A 334 31.12 -3.59 19.20
C ALA A 334 29.89 -4.48 19.40
N ILE A 335 29.57 -5.36 18.45
CA ILE A 335 28.46 -6.33 18.56
C ILE A 335 28.65 -7.22 19.78
N GLN A 336 29.82 -7.86 19.93
CA GLN A 336 30.11 -8.75 21.06
C GLN A 336 29.96 -8.03 22.41
N ARG A 337 30.43 -6.77 22.49
CA ARG A 337 30.28 -5.97 23.70
C ARG A 337 28.82 -5.64 24.03
N ILE A 338 28.01 -5.31 23.01
CA ILE A 338 26.58 -5.01 23.18
C ILE A 338 25.82 -6.27 23.62
N GLU A 339 26.07 -7.42 22.96
CA GLU A 339 25.44 -8.71 23.30
C GLU A 339 25.79 -9.14 24.75
N ALA A 340 27.04 -8.98 25.17
CA ALA A 340 27.46 -9.28 26.52
C ALA A 340 26.78 -8.37 27.56
N GLU A 341 26.62 -7.10 27.25
CA GLU A 341 25.93 -6.13 28.14
C GLU A 341 24.43 -6.40 28.20
N GLU A 342 23.81 -6.75 27.06
CA GLU A 342 22.40 -7.16 27.00
C GLU A 342 22.14 -8.39 27.88
N GLU A 343 22.99 -9.42 27.76
CA GLU A 343 22.91 -10.61 28.61
C GLU A 343 23.10 -10.29 30.09
N ARG A 344 24.05 -9.39 30.43
CA ARG A 344 24.27 -8.95 31.78
C ARG A 344 23.04 -8.25 32.36
N LEU A 345 22.46 -7.31 31.60
CA LEU A 345 21.27 -6.56 32.00
C LEU A 345 20.04 -7.46 32.14
N ALA A 346 19.85 -8.40 31.20
CA ALA A 346 18.78 -9.39 31.27
C ALA A 346 18.83 -10.21 32.57
N LYS A 347 20.03 -10.70 32.95
CA LYS A 347 20.24 -11.43 34.23
C LYS A 347 19.98 -10.56 35.45
N GLU A 348 20.34 -9.28 35.42
CA GLU A 348 20.03 -8.35 36.51
C GLU A 348 18.51 -8.11 36.63
N ILE A 349 17.82 -7.91 35.55
CA ILE A 349 16.36 -7.76 35.53
C ILE A 349 15.68 -9.03 36.07
N GLU A 350 16.10 -10.21 35.60
CA GLU A 350 15.58 -11.49 36.09
C GLU A 350 15.75 -11.66 37.60
N LYS A 351 16.88 -11.25 38.14
CA LYS A 351 17.10 -11.27 39.61
C LYS A 351 16.13 -10.34 40.38
N ILE A 352 15.77 -9.22 39.77
CA ILE A 352 14.86 -8.23 40.42
C ILE A 352 13.42 -8.71 40.36
N VAL A 353 12.96 -9.24 39.21
CA VAL A 353 11.55 -9.61 38.97
C VAL A 353 11.24 -11.08 39.28
N GLY A 354 12.26 -11.95 39.39
CA GLY A 354 12.13 -13.36 39.74
C GLY A 354 11.75 -14.29 38.59
N TYR A 355 11.69 -13.80 37.35
CA TYR A 355 11.43 -14.59 36.11
C TYR A 355 12.04 -13.91 34.90
N PRO A 356 12.35 -14.68 33.81
CA PRO A 356 12.87 -14.11 32.57
C PRO A 356 11.87 -13.16 31.94
N LEU A 357 12.30 -11.93 31.67
CA LEU A 357 11.52 -10.93 30.93
C LEU A 357 12.03 -10.81 29.51
N ASN A 358 11.12 -10.81 28.53
CA ASN A 358 11.42 -10.36 27.18
C ASN A 358 11.22 -8.84 27.12
N PRO A 359 12.28 -8.04 26.94
CA PRO A 359 12.18 -6.57 26.92
C PRO A 359 11.54 -6.00 25.63
N ASN A 360 11.26 -6.86 24.62
CA ASN A 360 10.66 -6.46 23.32
C ASN A 360 9.15 -6.62 23.28
#